data_b992554541909d14d84e268238db6cb3
#
_entry.id   b992554541909d14d84e268238db6cb3
#
_cell.length_a   1.000
_cell.length_b   1.000
_cell.length_c   1.000
_cell.angle_alpha   90.00
_cell.angle_beta   90.00
_cell.angle_gamma   90.00
#
_symmetry.space_group_name_H-M   'P 1'
#
loop_
_entity.id
_entity.type
_entity.pdbx_description
1 polymer ?
#
loop_
_entity_poly.entity_id
_entity_poly.type
_entity_poly.pdbx_seq_one_letter_code
_entity_poly.pdbx_strand_id
1 'polypeptide(L)'
;MPVIVLVADGARLDAFQGALGGLPALRRLRDEGGLHAVTTVFPSVTGPAYTPFMTGRFPGPIGVPGIRWYDRSRRACAWPGHARSYVGIQFRQFDNDLDASAPTIFELVPNSLAALSVITRGLPLSRRLGTLTARSAARVAMTHFRGKAERWLDVDREVMEAIPRRVREERPDYVFAALAGVDKASHAHGHASALVREALAIVDATAARLRSDAESGGWWKDTHLFVASDHGHSPVQEHEDLVRVIADSGFRVMAHPWVHGIAPDVAVMVSGNAMAHVYVEPARRERSWWPALEARWGSLVEGLLHRASVDLMLLPHSPTLCEIRSTRGGRAEVSRDGDVYSYRRTTGDPLGCGGDIRGSADETHDALSNTDYPDAIVQIVNLAGSARSGDIILSASPGWDLRARYEPIPHRSAHGALHRDHMMVPLLMNRPPRRAPRRTTDVFTSTLEILGVTSPVRTDGSSFV
;
A
#
# COMPACT_ATOMS: atom_id res chain seq x y z
N MET A 1 -8.44 19.56 -18.72
CA MET A 1 -9.12 18.23 -18.73
C MET A 1 -9.00 17.67 -17.32
N PRO A 2 -10.10 17.45 -16.59
CA PRO A 2 -10.00 16.92 -15.23
C PRO A 2 -9.58 15.43 -15.24
N VAL A 3 -8.66 15.09 -14.34
CA VAL A 3 -8.30 13.71 -14.04
C VAL A 3 -8.86 13.36 -12.65
N ILE A 4 -9.66 12.31 -12.59
CA ILE A 4 -10.31 11.85 -11.35
C ILE A 4 -9.82 10.43 -11.06
N VAL A 5 -9.22 10.24 -9.89
CA VAL A 5 -8.79 8.94 -9.37
C VAL A 5 -9.67 8.58 -8.18
N LEU A 6 -10.51 7.56 -8.36
CA LEU A 6 -11.28 6.94 -7.29
C LEU A 6 -10.55 5.68 -6.83
N VAL A 7 -10.25 5.58 -5.55
CA VAL A 7 -9.64 4.38 -4.96
C VAL A 7 -10.70 3.65 -4.14
N ALA A 8 -11.02 2.43 -4.56
CA ALA A 8 -11.76 1.46 -3.77
C ALA A 8 -10.75 0.75 -2.87
N ASP A 9 -10.47 1.31 -1.69
CA ASP A 9 -9.44 0.87 -0.76
C ASP A 9 -9.62 -0.61 -0.42
N GLY A 10 -8.60 -1.44 -0.67
CA GLY A 10 -8.61 -2.86 -0.38
C GLY A 10 -9.44 -3.75 -1.34
N ALA A 11 -9.82 -3.26 -2.51
CA ALA A 11 -10.60 -4.07 -3.45
C ALA A 11 -9.74 -5.11 -4.16
N ARG A 12 -10.01 -6.40 -3.91
CA ARG A 12 -9.40 -7.51 -4.64
C ARG A 12 -9.83 -7.52 -6.11
N LEU A 13 -8.92 -7.87 -7.00
CA LEU A 13 -9.18 -7.95 -8.44
C LEU A 13 -10.31 -8.92 -8.78
N ASP A 14 -10.29 -10.14 -8.24
CA ASP A 14 -11.29 -11.18 -8.51
C ASP A 14 -12.67 -10.85 -7.91
N ALA A 15 -12.71 -10.31 -6.69
CA ALA A 15 -13.95 -9.86 -6.05
C ALA A 15 -14.58 -8.71 -6.83
N PHE A 16 -13.76 -7.79 -7.31
CA PHE A 16 -14.18 -6.67 -8.15
C PHE A 16 -14.76 -7.17 -9.50
N GLN A 17 -14.03 -8.07 -10.19
CA GLN A 17 -14.48 -8.69 -11.43
C GLN A 17 -15.82 -9.42 -11.25
N GLY A 18 -15.94 -10.22 -10.19
CA GLY A 18 -17.17 -10.94 -9.86
C GLY A 18 -18.38 -10.05 -9.55
N ALA A 19 -18.12 -8.85 -8.99
CA ALA A 19 -19.18 -7.90 -8.66
C ALA A 19 -19.69 -7.06 -9.85
N LEU A 20 -18.91 -6.93 -10.94
CA LEU A 20 -19.20 -6.03 -12.07
C LEU A 20 -20.59 -6.23 -12.69
N GLY A 21 -21.16 -7.46 -12.64
CA GLY A 21 -22.53 -7.72 -13.11
C GLY A 21 -23.59 -6.86 -12.45
N GLY A 22 -23.40 -6.51 -11.16
CA GLY A 22 -24.27 -5.66 -10.35
C GLY A 22 -23.85 -4.18 -10.27
N LEU A 23 -22.79 -3.76 -10.96
CA LEU A 23 -22.15 -2.45 -10.89
C LEU A 23 -22.18 -1.78 -12.28
N PRO A 24 -23.31 -1.15 -12.68
CA PRO A 24 -23.53 -0.69 -14.05
C PRO A 24 -22.56 0.40 -14.52
N ALA A 25 -22.16 1.33 -13.65
CA ALA A 25 -21.26 2.41 -14.01
C ALA A 25 -19.82 1.89 -14.20
N LEU A 26 -19.37 1.02 -13.29
CA LEU A 26 -18.03 0.40 -13.40
C LEU A 26 -17.96 -0.56 -14.58
N ARG A 27 -19.04 -1.30 -14.86
CA ARG A 27 -19.14 -2.14 -16.06
C ARG A 27 -19.00 -1.29 -17.33
N ARG A 28 -19.66 -0.13 -17.39
CA ARG A 28 -19.56 0.78 -18.53
C ARG A 28 -18.13 1.31 -18.71
N LEU A 29 -17.41 1.63 -17.61
CA LEU A 29 -15.99 2.00 -17.70
C LEU A 29 -15.12 0.86 -18.26
N ARG A 30 -15.37 -0.38 -17.81
CA ARG A 30 -14.71 -1.57 -18.37
C ARG A 30 -14.93 -1.68 -19.88
N ASP A 31 -16.15 -1.46 -20.32
CA ASP A 31 -16.52 -1.61 -21.73
C ASP A 31 -15.93 -0.48 -22.60
N GLU A 32 -15.64 0.69 -22.03
CA GLU A 32 -15.05 1.86 -22.70
C GLU A 32 -13.51 1.84 -22.71
N GLY A 33 -12.88 1.59 -21.57
CA GLY A 33 -11.42 1.72 -21.41
C GLY A 33 -10.71 0.48 -20.88
N GLY A 34 -11.48 -0.55 -20.52
CA GLY A 34 -10.95 -1.83 -20.03
C GLY A 34 -10.89 -1.93 -18.49
N LEU A 35 -10.78 -3.16 -18.04
CA LEU A 35 -10.36 -3.52 -16.69
C LEU A 35 -8.99 -4.17 -16.79
N HIS A 36 -8.01 -3.53 -16.18
CA HIS A 36 -6.62 -3.95 -16.19
C HIS A 36 -6.22 -4.49 -14.82
N ALA A 37 -5.53 -5.61 -14.80
CA ALA A 37 -4.86 -6.13 -13.63
C ALA A 37 -3.50 -5.47 -13.53
N VAL A 38 -3.27 -4.69 -12.48
CA VAL A 38 -2.00 -4.00 -12.23
C VAL A 38 -1.44 -4.39 -10.88
N THR A 39 -0.13 -4.29 -10.71
CA THR A 39 0.48 -4.50 -9.40
C THR A 39 0.50 -3.21 -8.60
N THR A 40 0.20 -3.34 -7.31
CA THR A 40 0.45 -2.27 -6.35
C THR A 40 1.89 -2.32 -5.84
N VAL A 41 2.17 -1.68 -4.71
CA VAL A 41 3.50 -1.60 -4.09
C VAL A 41 3.61 -2.49 -2.86
N PHE A 42 4.83 -2.84 -2.49
CA PHE A 42 5.12 -3.50 -1.23
C PHE A 42 5.74 -2.52 -0.22
N PRO A 43 5.20 -2.45 1.02
CA PRO A 43 4.05 -3.22 1.52
C PRO A 43 2.72 -2.76 0.90
N SER A 44 1.87 -3.72 0.59
CA SER A 44 0.54 -3.53 0.02
C SER A 44 -0.46 -3.12 1.12
N VAL A 45 -0.31 -1.89 1.60
CA VAL A 45 -1.03 -1.36 2.77
C VAL A 45 -1.39 0.10 2.58
N THR A 46 -2.60 0.48 2.99
CA THR A 46 -3.10 1.87 2.95
C THR A 46 -2.07 2.85 3.50
N GLY A 47 -1.87 3.95 2.82
CA GLY A 47 -0.84 4.94 3.09
C GLY A 47 0.39 4.72 2.21
N PRO A 48 1.29 3.77 2.48
CA PRO A 48 2.34 3.40 1.54
C PRO A 48 1.83 3.12 0.12
N ALA A 49 0.70 2.41 -0.03
CA ALA A 49 0.10 2.13 -1.32
C ALA A 49 -0.64 3.32 -1.97
N TYR A 50 -0.75 4.47 -1.28
CA TYR A 50 -1.17 5.72 -1.90
C TYR A 50 -0.01 6.49 -2.54
N THR A 51 1.24 6.19 -2.16
CA THR A 51 2.40 6.89 -2.71
C THR A 51 2.53 6.80 -4.23
N PRO A 52 2.17 5.67 -4.89
CA PRO A 52 2.12 5.56 -6.34
C PRO A 52 1.25 6.61 -7.01
N PHE A 53 0.04 6.82 -6.48
CA PHE A 53 -0.94 7.76 -7.02
C PHE A 53 -0.56 9.22 -6.74
N MET A 54 0.17 9.47 -5.64
CA MET A 54 0.48 10.80 -5.16
C MET A 54 1.83 11.34 -5.58
N THR A 55 2.81 10.45 -5.81
CA THR A 55 4.21 10.83 -6.11
C THR A 55 4.79 10.08 -7.31
N GLY A 56 4.10 9.06 -7.80
CA GLY A 56 4.60 8.17 -8.84
C GLY A 56 5.82 7.34 -8.41
N ARG A 57 6.04 7.18 -7.08
CA ARG A 57 7.22 6.53 -6.52
C ARG A 57 6.85 5.36 -5.61
N PHE A 58 7.76 4.39 -5.51
CA PHE A 58 7.67 3.33 -4.52
C PHE A 58 7.85 3.88 -3.09
N PRO A 59 7.18 3.29 -2.08
CA PRO A 59 7.18 3.81 -0.71
C PRO A 59 8.55 3.75 -0.03
N GLY A 60 9.36 2.74 -0.28
CA GLY A 60 10.69 2.59 0.31
C GLY A 60 11.62 3.76 -0.02
N PRO A 61 11.87 4.09 -1.31
CA PRO A 61 12.72 5.19 -1.74
C PRO A 61 12.28 6.57 -1.22
N ILE A 62 10.99 6.78 -1.03
CA ILE A 62 10.48 8.06 -0.49
C ILE A 62 10.32 8.08 1.03
N GLY A 63 10.88 7.08 1.72
CA GLY A 63 11.05 7.09 3.17
C GLY A 63 9.85 6.62 3.99
N VAL A 64 8.85 5.99 3.38
CA VAL A 64 7.64 5.48 4.05
C VAL A 64 7.54 3.97 3.89
N PRO A 65 8.37 3.18 4.61
CA PRO A 65 8.49 1.74 4.37
C PRO A 65 7.28 0.92 4.86
N GLY A 66 6.33 1.53 5.56
CA GLY A 66 5.16 0.84 6.10
C GLY A 66 4.17 1.79 6.75
N ILE A 67 2.98 1.28 7.08
CA ILE A 67 2.00 2.04 7.89
C ILE A 67 2.48 2.17 9.35
N ARG A 68 3.32 1.21 9.78
CA ARG A 68 4.08 1.25 11.04
C ARG A 68 5.54 0.94 10.76
N TRP A 69 6.42 1.74 11.32
CA TRP A 69 7.88 1.57 11.18
C TRP A 69 8.62 2.26 12.34
N TYR A 70 9.90 1.91 12.52
CA TYR A 70 10.74 2.43 13.59
C TYR A 70 11.77 3.44 13.04
N ASP A 71 11.82 4.63 13.60
CA ASP A 71 12.75 5.68 13.22
C ASP A 71 14.06 5.59 14.04
N ARG A 72 15.09 5.00 13.47
CA ARG A 72 16.40 4.86 14.09
C ARG A 72 17.11 6.21 14.34
N SER A 73 16.78 7.24 13.57
CA SER A 73 17.37 8.57 13.73
C SER A 73 16.98 9.23 15.05
N ARG A 74 15.90 8.78 15.69
CA ARG A 74 15.42 9.27 16.98
C ARG A 74 15.91 8.38 18.12
N ARG A 75 16.01 8.96 19.33
CA ARG A 75 16.38 8.18 20.52
C ARG A 75 15.23 7.24 20.90
N ALA A 76 15.55 5.99 21.27
CA ALA A 76 14.56 5.00 21.68
C ALA A 76 13.68 5.43 22.87
N CYS A 77 14.20 6.31 23.72
CA CYS A 77 13.48 6.89 24.87
C CYS A 77 12.71 8.18 24.53
N ALA A 78 12.79 8.68 23.29
CA ALA A 78 12.12 9.92 22.88
C ALA A 78 10.67 9.61 22.45
N TRP A 79 9.78 9.48 23.41
CA TRP A 79 8.34 9.36 23.15
C TRP A 79 7.76 10.72 22.70
N PRO A 80 6.82 10.73 21.71
CA PRO A 80 6.25 9.64 20.92
C PRO A 80 6.92 9.46 19.55
N GLY A 81 8.14 9.92 19.36
CA GLY A 81 8.68 10.23 18.05
C GLY A 81 9.45 9.11 17.31
N HIS A 82 9.90 8.08 17.99
CA HIS A 82 10.76 7.04 17.39
C HIS A 82 10.01 5.91 16.68
N ALA A 83 8.75 5.67 17.06
CA ALA A 83 7.90 4.76 16.32
C ALA A 83 6.84 5.53 15.53
N ARG A 84 6.62 5.15 14.29
CA ARG A 84 5.57 5.68 13.44
C ARG A 84 4.42 4.71 13.37
N SER A 85 3.21 5.25 13.52
CA SER A 85 1.98 4.55 13.17
C SER A 85 1.03 5.54 12.55
N TYR A 86 0.80 5.40 11.26
CA TYR A 86 -0.14 6.26 10.54
C TYR A 86 -1.60 5.86 10.77
N VAL A 87 -1.84 4.87 11.61
CA VAL A 87 -3.15 4.56 12.18
C VAL A 87 -3.37 5.44 13.41
N GLY A 88 -4.34 6.34 13.39
CA GLY A 88 -4.62 7.26 14.48
C GLY A 88 -3.97 8.65 14.33
N ILE A 89 -3.56 9.28 15.44
CA ILE A 89 -3.14 10.70 15.46
C ILE A 89 -1.91 10.96 14.59
N GLN A 90 -1.01 10.00 14.49
CA GLN A 90 0.24 10.15 13.73
C GLN A 90 0.06 10.13 12.22
N PHE A 91 -1.14 9.89 11.68
CA PHE A 91 -1.38 9.98 10.24
C PHE A 91 -0.96 11.36 9.68
N ARG A 92 -1.05 12.41 10.50
CA ARG A 92 -0.60 13.77 10.14
C ARG A 92 0.90 13.90 9.92
N GLN A 93 1.70 12.94 10.41
CA GLN A 93 3.15 12.91 10.19
C GLN A 93 3.52 12.34 8.82
N PHE A 94 2.58 11.72 8.12
CA PHE A 94 2.85 11.09 6.83
C PHE A 94 3.50 12.07 5.84
N ASP A 95 2.92 13.25 5.68
CA ASP A 95 3.44 14.29 4.79
C ASP A 95 4.86 14.75 5.16
N ASN A 96 5.20 14.78 6.46
CA ASN A 96 6.52 15.17 6.96
C ASN A 96 7.56 14.05 6.81
N ASP A 97 7.13 12.80 6.76
CA ASP A 97 8.02 11.65 6.61
C ASP A 97 8.33 11.34 5.13
N LEU A 98 7.53 11.86 4.19
CA LEU A 98 7.83 11.77 2.76
C LEU A 98 9.09 12.55 2.41
N ASP A 99 9.91 11.98 1.53
CA ASP A 99 11.07 12.67 0.97
C ASP A 99 10.65 14.02 0.36
N ALA A 100 11.29 15.09 0.81
CA ALA A 100 10.99 16.43 0.35
C ALA A 100 11.33 16.65 -1.15
N SER A 101 12.25 15.85 -1.70
CA SER A 101 12.62 15.92 -3.11
C SER A 101 11.59 15.30 -4.06
N ALA A 102 10.68 14.46 -3.54
CA ALA A 102 9.61 13.85 -4.32
C ALA A 102 8.30 14.67 -4.18
N PRO A 103 7.98 15.54 -5.15
CA PRO A 103 6.77 16.36 -5.08
C PRO A 103 5.52 15.47 -5.18
N THR A 104 4.48 15.87 -4.45
CA THR A 104 3.15 15.26 -4.59
C THR A 104 2.43 15.83 -5.79
N ILE A 105 1.41 15.11 -6.28
CA ILE A 105 0.52 15.61 -7.33
C ILE A 105 -0.12 16.95 -6.95
N PHE A 106 -0.40 17.18 -5.66
CA PHE A 106 -1.01 18.42 -5.19
C PHE A 106 -0.05 19.62 -5.22
N GLU A 107 1.26 19.37 -5.11
CA GLU A 107 2.29 20.40 -5.30
C GLU A 107 2.49 20.73 -6.77
N LEU A 108 2.27 19.75 -7.67
CA LEU A 108 2.40 19.91 -9.11
C LEU A 108 1.13 20.47 -9.77
N VAL A 109 -0.05 20.17 -9.21
CA VAL A 109 -1.37 20.56 -9.72
C VAL A 109 -2.15 21.29 -8.63
N PRO A 110 -1.98 22.63 -8.48
CA PRO A 110 -2.57 23.37 -7.37
C PRO A 110 -4.10 23.35 -7.31
N ASN A 111 -4.78 23.27 -8.47
CA ASN A 111 -6.25 23.17 -8.52
C ASN A 111 -6.70 21.72 -8.34
N SER A 112 -6.35 21.14 -7.19
CA SER A 112 -6.69 19.76 -6.82
C SER A 112 -7.72 19.70 -5.72
N LEU A 113 -8.39 18.52 -5.59
CA LEU A 113 -9.34 18.19 -4.55
C LEU A 113 -9.04 16.79 -4.03
N ALA A 114 -9.12 16.55 -2.74
CA ALA A 114 -8.99 15.20 -2.20
C ALA A 114 -10.04 14.86 -1.13
N ALA A 115 -10.42 13.57 -1.10
CA ALA A 115 -11.24 12.97 -0.04
C ALA A 115 -10.52 11.76 0.56
N LEU A 116 -10.49 11.69 1.90
CA LEU A 116 -9.91 10.60 2.69
C LEU A 116 -8.44 10.25 2.30
N SER A 117 -7.69 11.19 1.76
CA SER A 117 -6.28 10.99 1.48
C SER A 117 -5.43 11.15 2.73
N VAL A 118 -4.50 10.22 2.97
CA VAL A 118 -3.50 10.31 4.04
C VAL A 118 -2.31 11.19 3.62
N ILE A 119 -2.12 11.38 2.32
CA ILE A 119 -1.10 12.26 1.73
C ILE A 119 -1.79 13.54 1.29
N THR A 120 -1.39 14.66 1.87
CA THR A 120 -2.05 15.94 1.64
C THR A 120 -1.08 17.10 1.45
N ARG A 121 0.24 16.84 1.41
CA ARG A 121 1.27 17.86 1.19
C ARG A 121 0.99 18.61 -0.12
N GLY A 122 0.97 19.95 -0.04
CA GLY A 122 0.60 20.82 -1.17
C GLY A 122 -0.89 21.14 -1.30
N LEU A 123 -1.79 20.39 -0.62
CA LEU A 123 -3.23 20.61 -0.73
C LEU A 123 -3.75 21.51 0.41
N PRO A 124 -4.41 22.64 0.12
CA PRO A 124 -5.03 23.50 1.13
C PRO A 124 -6.13 22.78 1.92
N LEU A 125 -6.34 23.13 3.19
CA LEU A 125 -7.37 22.53 4.04
C LEU A 125 -8.78 22.61 3.43
N SER A 126 -9.13 23.72 2.78
CA SER A 126 -10.42 23.91 2.10
C SER A 126 -10.68 22.91 0.96
N ARG A 127 -9.63 22.29 0.46
CA ARG A 127 -9.69 21.30 -0.63
C ARG A 127 -9.63 19.84 -0.13
N ARG A 128 -9.63 19.61 1.18
CA ARG A 128 -9.62 18.29 1.80
C ARG A 128 -11.00 17.92 2.32
N LEU A 129 -11.56 16.79 1.90
CA LEU A 129 -12.85 16.26 2.35
C LEU A 129 -12.65 15.08 3.30
N GLY A 130 -13.58 14.90 4.24
CA GLY A 130 -13.58 13.77 5.19
C GLY A 130 -12.76 13.97 6.47
N THR A 131 -11.84 14.96 6.51
CA THR A 131 -10.96 15.21 7.68
C THR A 131 -10.97 16.68 8.15
N LEU A 132 -11.92 17.48 7.68
CA LEU A 132 -11.91 18.94 7.77
C LEU A 132 -12.13 19.52 9.16
N THR A 133 -12.79 18.80 10.07
CA THR A 133 -13.07 19.29 11.41
C THR A 133 -12.58 18.33 12.47
N ALA A 134 -12.24 18.85 13.67
CA ALA A 134 -11.93 18.00 14.82
C ALA A 134 -13.08 17.01 15.12
N ARG A 135 -14.32 17.40 14.82
CA ARG A 135 -15.52 16.55 15.00
C ARG A 135 -15.56 15.40 13.98
N SER A 136 -15.25 15.64 12.70
CA SER A 136 -15.20 14.58 11.68
C SER A 136 -14.00 13.65 11.93
N ALA A 137 -12.84 14.19 12.28
CA ALA A 137 -11.67 13.38 12.65
C ALA A 137 -11.94 12.52 13.89
N ALA A 138 -12.58 13.07 14.92
CA ALA A 138 -12.97 12.32 16.12
C ALA A 138 -14.00 11.21 15.79
N ARG A 139 -14.95 11.49 14.88
CA ARG A 139 -15.93 10.48 14.41
C ARG A 139 -15.24 9.35 13.66
N VAL A 140 -14.34 9.64 12.73
CA VAL A 140 -13.57 8.62 11.99
C VAL A 140 -12.73 7.78 12.96
N ALA A 141 -12.01 8.42 13.88
CA ALA A 141 -11.24 7.71 14.90
C ALA A 141 -12.13 6.82 15.78
N MET A 142 -13.28 7.33 16.24
CA MET A 142 -14.22 6.57 17.06
C MET A 142 -14.84 5.40 16.27
N THR A 143 -15.11 5.57 14.98
CA THR A 143 -15.59 4.51 14.09
C THR A 143 -14.55 3.41 13.97
N HIS A 144 -13.29 3.78 13.78
CA HIS A 144 -12.18 2.82 13.72
C HIS A 144 -12.02 2.04 15.03
N PHE A 145 -11.92 2.73 16.17
CA PHE A 145 -11.70 2.08 17.47
C PHE A 145 -12.91 1.26 17.98
N ARG A 146 -14.12 1.55 17.52
CA ARG A 146 -15.31 0.75 17.85
C ARG A 146 -15.49 -0.49 16.98
N GLY A 147 -14.67 -0.66 15.93
CA GLY A 147 -14.68 -1.83 15.06
C GLY A 147 -15.98 -2.05 14.26
N LYS A 148 -16.79 -1.00 14.05
CA LYS A 148 -18.05 -1.09 13.30
C LYS A 148 -17.81 -0.79 11.83
N ALA A 149 -17.59 -1.83 11.03
CA ALA A 149 -17.31 -1.72 9.60
C ALA A 149 -18.42 -1.00 8.83
N GLU A 150 -19.69 -1.21 9.22
CA GLU A 150 -20.86 -0.60 8.56
C GLU A 150 -20.82 0.93 8.57
N ARG A 151 -20.29 1.53 9.64
CA ARG A 151 -20.18 3.00 9.76
C ARG A 151 -19.16 3.60 8.78
N TRP A 152 -18.26 2.81 8.25
CA TRP A 152 -17.36 3.28 7.20
C TRP A 152 -18.09 3.44 5.88
N LEU A 153 -19.14 2.66 5.62
CA LEU A 153 -20.00 2.87 4.45
C LEU A 153 -20.74 4.21 4.54
N ASP A 154 -21.07 4.67 5.75
CA ASP A 154 -21.67 6.01 5.92
C ASP A 154 -20.66 7.11 5.59
N VAL A 155 -19.39 6.93 5.95
CA VAL A 155 -18.30 7.85 5.55
C VAL A 155 -18.16 7.87 4.03
N ASP A 156 -18.18 6.71 3.38
CA ASP A 156 -18.08 6.61 1.93
C ASP A 156 -19.30 7.25 1.23
N ARG A 157 -20.51 7.11 1.78
CA ARG A 157 -21.71 7.80 1.27
C ARG A 157 -21.58 9.33 1.35
N GLU A 158 -20.97 9.86 2.41
CA GLU A 158 -20.68 11.30 2.50
C GLU A 158 -19.68 11.75 1.42
N VAL A 159 -18.66 10.94 1.11
CA VAL A 159 -17.72 11.20 -0.01
C VAL A 159 -18.47 11.15 -1.34
N MET A 160 -19.31 10.12 -1.56
CA MET A 160 -20.15 9.96 -2.74
C MET A 160 -21.05 11.18 -2.99
N GLU A 161 -21.56 11.82 -1.95
CA GLU A 161 -22.35 13.05 -2.08
C GLU A 161 -21.49 14.29 -2.33
N ALA A 162 -20.38 14.40 -1.61
CA ALA A 162 -19.57 15.61 -1.60
C ALA A 162 -18.66 15.76 -2.83
N ILE A 163 -18.02 14.67 -3.29
CA ILE A 163 -17.05 14.73 -4.39
C ILE A 163 -17.69 15.15 -5.72
N PRO A 164 -18.77 14.51 -6.23
CA PRO A 164 -19.39 14.92 -7.48
C PRO A 164 -19.87 16.38 -7.45
N ARG A 165 -20.49 16.80 -6.34
CA ARG A 165 -20.93 18.19 -6.14
C ARG A 165 -19.75 19.17 -6.26
N ARG A 166 -18.66 18.92 -5.52
CA ARG A 166 -17.48 19.80 -5.53
C ARG A 166 -16.79 19.82 -6.91
N VAL A 167 -16.71 18.67 -7.58
CA VAL A 167 -16.16 18.59 -8.94
C VAL A 167 -16.98 19.42 -9.92
N ARG A 168 -18.30 19.36 -9.83
CA ARG A 168 -19.21 20.14 -10.67
C ARG A 168 -19.08 21.66 -10.40
N GLU A 169 -19.00 22.06 -9.13
CA GLU A 169 -18.99 23.47 -8.71
C GLU A 169 -17.61 24.13 -8.92
N GLU A 170 -16.51 23.42 -8.62
CA GLU A 170 -15.17 23.98 -8.53
C GLU A 170 -14.27 23.65 -9.72
N ARG A 171 -14.64 22.66 -10.54
CA ARG A 171 -13.87 22.23 -11.72
C ARG A 171 -12.37 22.03 -11.45
N PRO A 172 -11.99 21.17 -10.49
CA PRO A 172 -10.58 20.88 -10.23
C PRO A 172 -9.93 20.20 -11.45
N ASP A 173 -8.63 20.43 -11.62
CA ASP A 173 -7.85 19.74 -12.66
C ASP A 173 -7.51 18.30 -12.25
N TYR A 174 -7.35 18.07 -10.93
CA TYR A 174 -7.09 16.74 -10.36
C TYR A 174 -7.97 16.45 -9.14
N VAL A 175 -8.48 15.24 -9.07
CA VAL A 175 -9.25 14.75 -7.92
C VAL A 175 -8.72 13.39 -7.49
N PHE A 176 -8.45 13.25 -6.20
CA PHE A 176 -8.21 11.95 -5.56
C PHE A 176 -9.28 11.69 -4.50
N ALA A 177 -9.99 10.59 -4.60
CA ALA A 177 -10.96 10.21 -3.59
C ALA A 177 -10.82 8.73 -3.24
N ALA A 178 -10.50 8.44 -1.98
CA ALA A 178 -10.51 7.10 -1.43
C ALA A 178 -11.87 6.79 -0.78
N LEU A 179 -12.32 5.55 -0.93
CA LEU A 179 -13.51 4.97 -0.35
C LEU A 179 -13.07 3.77 0.48
N ALA A 180 -13.08 3.90 1.81
CA ALA A 180 -12.46 2.96 2.74
C ALA A 180 -13.37 1.76 3.12
N GLY A 181 -14.63 1.78 2.72
CA GLY A 181 -15.62 0.78 3.14
C GLY A 181 -15.28 -0.63 2.70
N VAL A 182 -14.65 -0.82 1.53
CA VAL A 182 -14.27 -2.15 1.04
C VAL A 182 -13.21 -2.78 1.95
N ASP A 183 -12.16 -2.03 2.31
CA ASP A 183 -11.10 -2.48 3.22
C ASP A 183 -11.67 -2.81 4.60
N LYS A 184 -12.45 -1.90 5.18
CA LYS A 184 -13.02 -2.08 6.52
C LYS A 184 -14.02 -3.24 6.59
N ALA A 185 -14.84 -3.41 5.56
CA ALA A 185 -15.73 -4.56 5.42
C ALA A 185 -14.95 -5.86 5.26
N SER A 186 -13.86 -5.84 4.46
CA SER A 186 -13.01 -7.01 4.26
C SER A 186 -12.33 -7.47 5.54
N HIS A 187 -11.76 -6.56 6.32
CA HIS A 187 -11.17 -6.89 7.62
C HIS A 187 -12.17 -7.53 8.58
N ALA A 188 -13.37 -6.97 8.69
CA ALA A 188 -14.36 -7.40 9.68
C ALA A 188 -15.15 -8.65 9.27
N HIS A 189 -15.47 -8.79 7.98
CA HIS A 189 -16.42 -9.79 7.49
C HIS A 189 -15.85 -10.70 6.38
N GLY A 190 -14.61 -10.48 5.95
CA GLY A 190 -13.98 -11.17 4.82
C GLY A 190 -14.24 -10.47 3.48
N HIS A 191 -13.28 -10.59 2.58
CA HIS A 191 -13.26 -9.89 1.28
C HIS A 191 -14.40 -10.27 0.31
N ALA A 192 -15.09 -11.39 0.53
CA ALA A 192 -16.24 -11.84 -0.27
C ALA A 192 -17.60 -11.56 0.36
N SER A 193 -17.66 -10.79 1.45
CA SER A 193 -18.88 -10.55 2.23
C SER A 193 -19.92 -9.70 1.48
N ALA A 194 -21.19 -9.75 1.97
CA ALA A 194 -22.25 -8.89 1.46
C ALA A 194 -21.92 -7.41 1.67
N LEU A 195 -21.26 -7.07 2.79
CA LEU A 195 -20.89 -5.70 3.12
C LEU A 195 -19.84 -5.14 2.14
N VAL A 196 -18.92 -5.97 1.66
CA VAL A 196 -17.97 -5.60 0.59
C VAL A 196 -18.71 -5.27 -0.71
N ARG A 197 -19.73 -6.05 -1.08
CA ARG A 197 -20.55 -5.76 -2.27
C ARG A 197 -21.32 -4.45 -2.12
N GLU A 198 -21.84 -4.15 -0.93
CA GLU A 198 -22.49 -2.87 -0.63
C GLU A 198 -21.48 -1.70 -0.73
N ALA A 199 -20.26 -1.86 -0.21
CA ALA A 199 -19.22 -0.85 -0.35
C ALA A 199 -18.83 -0.61 -1.83
N LEU A 200 -18.71 -1.67 -2.64
CA LEU A 200 -18.46 -1.55 -4.09
C LEU A 200 -19.62 -0.84 -4.82
N ALA A 201 -20.87 -1.04 -4.38
CA ALA A 201 -22.01 -0.31 -4.94
C ALA A 201 -21.94 1.21 -4.66
N ILE A 202 -21.33 1.64 -3.54
CA ILE A 202 -21.08 3.06 -3.27
C ILE A 202 -20.01 3.60 -4.22
N VAL A 203 -18.96 2.82 -4.53
CA VAL A 203 -17.95 3.19 -5.55
C VAL A 203 -18.62 3.37 -6.92
N ASP A 204 -19.47 2.41 -7.32
CA ASP A 204 -20.23 2.47 -8.58
C ASP A 204 -21.11 3.70 -8.66
N ALA A 205 -21.87 3.98 -7.60
CA ALA A 205 -22.74 5.15 -7.52
C ALA A 205 -21.94 6.47 -7.58
N THR A 206 -20.73 6.51 -6.98
CA THR A 206 -19.84 7.68 -7.06
C THR A 206 -19.38 7.91 -8.50
N ALA A 207 -18.94 6.86 -9.20
CA ALA A 207 -18.54 6.93 -10.60
C ALA A 207 -19.72 7.33 -11.51
N ALA A 208 -20.92 6.78 -11.25
CA ALA A 208 -22.15 7.12 -11.98
C ALA A 208 -22.50 8.61 -11.87
N ARG A 209 -22.44 9.18 -10.67
CA ARG A 209 -22.74 10.61 -10.43
C ARG A 209 -21.72 11.52 -11.09
N LEU A 210 -20.42 11.23 -10.93
CA LEU A 210 -19.35 11.98 -11.61
C LEU A 210 -19.56 12.01 -13.12
N ARG A 211 -19.89 10.85 -13.68
CA ARG A 211 -20.16 10.73 -15.11
C ARG A 211 -21.40 11.53 -15.52
N SER A 212 -22.52 11.34 -14.83
CA SER A 212 -23.78 12.04 -15.13
C SER A 212 -23.63 13.55 -15.08
N ASP A 213 -22.94 14.07 -14.06
CA ASP A 213 -22.65 15.50 -13.94
C ASP A 213 -21.77 16.01 -15.08
N ALA A 214 -20.77 15.19 -15.49
CA ALA A 214 -19.88 15.54 -16.58
C ALA A 214 -20.55 15.48 -17.97
N GLU A 215 -21.38 14.48 -18.21
CA GLU A 215 -22.19 14.35 -19.44
C GLU A 215 -23.19 15.51 -19.55
N SER A 216 -23.94 15.81 -18.47
CA SER A 216 -24.89 16.92 -18.42
C SER A 216 -24.22 18.29 -18.58
N GLY A 217 -23.01 18.44 -18.08
CA GLY A 217 -22.21 19.66 -18.20
C GLY A 217 -21.41 19.77 -19.50
N GLY A 218 -21.46 18.76 -20.38
CA GLY A 218 -20.79 18.75 -21.67
C GLY A 218 -19.25 18.56 -21.62
N TRP A 219 -18.69 18.13 -20.49
CA TRP A 219 -17.24 17.99 -20.29
C TRP A 219 -16.76 16.55 -20.09
N TRP A 220 -17.63 15.54 -20.21
CA TRP A 220 -17.26 14.12 -20.06
C TRP A 220 -16.17 13.70 -21.07
N LYS A 221 -16.29 14.14 -22.31
CA LYS A 221 -15.30 13.83 -23.36
C LYS A 221 -13.89 14.35 -23.04
N ASP A 222 -13.74 15.32 -22.14
CA ASP A 222 -12.47 15.88 -21.71
C ASP A 222 -12.04 15.36 -20.31
N THR A 223 -12.83 14.46 -19.71
CA THR A 223 -12.57 13.87 -18.40
C THR A 223 -11.85 12.54 -18.52
N HIS A 224 -10.85 12.32 -17.67
CA HIS A 224 -10.26 11.00 -17.43
C HIS A 224 -10.69 10.52 -16.05
N LEU A 225 -11.37 9.37 -16.01
CA LEU A 225 -11.79 8.72 -14.76
C LEU A 225 -11.07 7.39 -14.62
N PHE A 226 -10.28 7.27 -13.56
CA PHE A 226 -9.62 6.05 -13.12
C PHE A 226 -10.31 5.54 -11.86
N VAL A 227 -10.68 4.27 -11.83
CA VAL A 227 -11.14 3.57 -10.63
C VAL A 227 -10.16 2.45 -10.35
N ALA A 228 -9.44 2.54 -9.24
CA ALA A 228 -8.37 1.62 -8.87
C ALA A 228 -8.54 1.09 -7.45
N SER A 229 -7.74 0.10 -7.07
CA SER A 229 -7.48 -0.21 -5.67
C SER A 229 -6.01 0.04 -5.34
N ASP A 230 -5.75 0.31 -4.10
CA ASP A 230 -4.40 0.49 -3.57
C ASP A 230 -3.76 -0.84 -3.15
N HIS A 231 -4.55 -1.81 -2.68
CA HIS A 231 -4.13 -3.19 -2.38
C HIS A 231 -5.30 -4.16 -2.47
N GLY A 232 -4.98 -5.46 -2.46
CA GLY A 232 -5.96 -6.51 -2.32
C GLY A 232 -6.04 -7.03 -0.88
N HIS A 233 -6.67 -8.20 -0.69
CA HIS A 233 -6.84 -8.88 0.58
C HIS A 233 -6.71 -10.40 0.43
N SER A 234 -6.29 -11.11 1.47
CA SER A 234 -6.44 -12.57 1.59
C SER A 234 -7.25 -12.94 2.84
N PRO A 235 -7.97 -14.09 2.83
CA PRO A 235 -8.65 -14.56 4.03
C PRO A 235 -7.64 -14.86 5.14
N VAL A 236 -8.05 -14.63 6.40
CA VAL A 236 -7.28 -15.00 7.58
C VAL A 236 -7.96 -16.18 8.27
N GLN A 237 -7.20 -17.21 8.49
CA GLN A 237 -7.59 -18.44 9.19
C GLN A 237 -6.89 -18.52 10.54
N GLU A 238 -5.64 -18.08 10.60
CA GLU A 238 -4.78 -18.15 11.79
C GLU A 238 -4.15 -16.80 12.11
N HIS A 239 -3.97 -16.55 13.40
CA HIS A 239 -3.32 -15.36 13.92
C HIS A 239 -2.06 -15.71 14.70
N GLU A 240 -0.94 -15.04 14.39
CA GLU A 240 0.28 -15.19 15.17
C GLU A 240 0.66 -13.87 15.86
N ASP A 241 0.81 -13.90 17.18
CA ASP A 241 1.40 -12.78 17.92
C ASP A 241 2.93 -12.78 17.74
N LEU A 242 3.40 -12.21 16.63
CA LEU A 242 4.84 -12.16 16.29
C LEU A 242 5.68 -11.51 17.42
N VAL A 243 5.10 -10.55 18.14
CA VAL A 243 5.76 -9.90 19.28
C VAL A 243 6.03 -10.89 20.39
N ARG A 244 5.05 -11.74 20.69
CA ARG A 244 5.18 -12.79 21.70
C ARG A 244 6.17 -13.87 21.25
N VAL A 245 6.10 -14.30 20.00
CA VAL A 245 7.05 -15.29 19.45
C VAL A 245 8.50 -14.86 19.66
N ILE A 246 8.82 -13.59 19.36
CA ILE A 246 10.17 -13.06 19.53
C ILE A 246 10.51 -12.89 21.02
N ALA A 247 9.55 -12.47 21.85
CA ALA A 247 9.78 -12.35 23.29
C ALA A 247 10.02 -13.72 23.97
N ASP A 248 9.28 -14.75 23.57
CA ASP A 248 9.42 -16.13 24.08
C ASP A 248 10.81 -16.73 23.67
N SER A 249 11.45 -16.16 22.64
CA SER A 249 12.85 -16.51 22.28
C SER A 249 13.90 -15.79 23.15
N GLY A 250 13.49 -15.08 24.20
CA GLY A 250 14.36 -14.46 25.19
C GLY A 250 14.77 -13.02 24.90
N PHE A 251 14.22 -12.37 23.86
CA PHE A 251 14.50 -10.98 23.52
C PHE A 251 13.55 -10.01 24.18
N ARG A 252 14.04 -8.82 24.56
CA ARG A 252 13.23 -7.71 25.01
C ARG A 252 12.66 -7.00 23.77
N VAL A 253 11.33 -7.10 23.60
CA VAL A 253 10.65 -6.63 22.40
C VAL A 253 9.90 -5.33 22.66
N MET A 254 10.08 -4.37 21.76
CA MET A 254 9.28 -3.17 21.64
C MET A 254 8.33 -3.29 20.46
N ALA A 255 7.07 -2.93 20.64
CA ALA A 255 6.08 -2.93 19.56
C ALA A 255 5.04 -1.83 19.78
N HIS A 256 4.43 -1.36 18.68
CA HIS A 256 3.33 -0.40 18.76
C HIS A 256 2.09 -1.06 19.43
N PRO A 257 1.33 -0.38 20.31
CA PRO A 257 1.48 1.02 20.76
C PRO A 257 2.45 1.20 21.93
N TRP A 258 2.90 0.13 22.57
CA TRP A 258 3.78 0.17 23.74
C TRP A 258 5.24 0.21 23.32
N VAL A 259 5.67 1.38 22.91
CA VAL A 259 7.03 1.66 22.43
C VAL A 259 7.99 2.07 23.57
N HIS A 260 7.58 1.85 24.80
CA HIS A 260 8.37 2.12 25.98
C HIS A 260 9.01 0.82 26.46
N GLY A 261 10.24 0.59 26.09
CA GLY A 261 11.06 -0.46 26.64
C GLY A 261 12.35 0.14 27.17
N ILE A 262 12.80 -0.27 28.36
CA ILE A 262 14.15 0.03 28.82
C ILE A 262 15.07 -0.85 28.00
N ALA A 263 15.83 -0.26 27.07
CA ALA A 263 16.81 -0.91 26.20
C ALA A 263 16.28 -2.18 25.49
N PRO A 264 15.32 -2.06 24.54
CA PRO A 264 14.83 -3.20 23.80
C PRO A 264 15.94 -3.76 22.89
N ASP A 265 15.92 -5.09 22.71
CA ASP A 265 16.83 -5.78 21.79
C ASP A 265 16.28 -5.74 20.37
N VAL A 266 14.95 -5.78 20.25
CA VAL A 266 14.21 -5.85 18.99
C VAL A 266 13.00 -4.90 19.02
N ALA A 267 12.72 -4.24 17.89
CA ALA A 267 11.46 -3.53 17.65
C ALA A 267 10.70 -4.25 16.52
N VAL A 268 9.42 -4.54 16.75
CA VAL A 268 8.54 -5.22 15.79
C VAL A 268 7.44 -4.26 15.35
N MET A 269 7.35 -4.01 14.04
CA MET A 269 6.40 -3.09 13.43
C MET A 269 5.59 -3.83 12.35
N VAL A 270 4.38 -4.29 12.73
CA VAL A 270 3.48 -4.99 11.81
C VAL A 270 2.72 -3.98 10.95
N SER A 271 2.71 -4.18 9.64
CA SER A 271 2.04 -3.34 8.64
C SER A 271 1.00 -4.14 7.87
N GLY A 272 -0.27 -3.70 7.88
CA GLY A 272 -1.38 -4.37 7.18
C GLY A 272 -1.66 -5.79 7.66
N ASN A 273 -1.06 -6.19 8.76
CA ASN A 273 -1.10 -7.48 9.44
C ASN A 273 -0.47 -8.66 8.68
N ALA A 274 -0.23 -8.56 7.38
CA ALA A 274 0.43 -9.63 6.62
C ALA A 274 1.90 -9.29 6.24
N MET A 275 2.45 -8.23 6.82
CA MET A 275 3.85 -7.85 6.69
C MET A 275 4.38 -7.31 8.01
N ALA A 276 5.65 -7.57 8.31
CA ALA A 276 6.31 -7.01 9.48
C ALA A 276 7.74 -6.56 9.18
N HIS A 277 8.11 -5.42 9.75
CA HIS A 277 9.50 -5.02 9.92
C HIS A 277 9.99 -5.44 11.29
N VAL A 278 11.14 -6.10 11.36
CA VAL A 278 11.86 -6.42 12.58
C VAL A 278 13.18 -5.64 12.56
N TYR A 279 13.34 -4.77 13.55
CA TYR A 279 14.52 -3.93 13.74
C TYR A 279 15.31 -4.51 14.90
N VAL A 280 16.50 -5.03 14.64
CA VAL A 280 17.40 -5.48 15.70
C VAL A 280 18.28 -4.33 16.16
N GLU A 281 18.70 -4.34 17.42
CA GLU A 281 19.52 -3.27 18.02
C GLU A 281 18.93 -1.85 17.80
N PRO A 282 17.70 -1.57 18.23
CA PRO A 282 17.02 -0.30 17.92
C PRO A 282 17.72 0.94 18.52
N ALA A 283 18.62 0.77 19.48
CA ALA A 283 19.45 1.85 20.00
C ALA A 283 20.51 2.36 19.00
N ARG A 284 20.84 1.57 17.99
CA ARG A 284 21.77 1.96 16.92
C ARG A 284 21.09 2.97 16.00
N ARG A 285 21.68 4.12 15.77
CA ARG A 285 21.08 5.18 14.94
C ARG A 285 21.12 4.91 13.45
N GLU A 286 22.19 4.23 12.98
CA GLU A 286 22.35 3.85 11.60
C GLU A 286 21.90 2.43 11.38
N ARG A 287 21.32 2.16 10.21
CA ARG A 287 20.94 0.83 9.80
C ARG A 287 22.18 -0.01 9.53
N SER A 288 22.21 -1.22 10.05
CA SER A 288 23.18 -2.24 9.67
C SER A 288 22.59 -3.14 8.58
N TRP A 289 23.45 -3.66 7.72
CA TRP A 289 23.08 -4.61 6.69
C TRP A 289 23.26 -6.04 7.20
N TRP A 290 22.48 -6.98 6.65
CA TRP A 290 22.38 -8.34 7.15
C TRP A 290 23.76 -9.05 7.34
N PRO A 291 24.75 -8.94 6.43
CA PRO A 291 26.04 -9.61 6.64
C PRO A 291 26.75 -9.22 7.96
N ALA A 292 26.51 -8.02 8.46
CA ALA A 292 27.07 -7.59 9.75
C ALA A 292 26.23 -8.03 10.97
N LEU A 293 25.02 -8.50 10.74
CA LEU A 293 24.06 -8.90 11.77
C LEU A 293 23.96 -10.43 11.93
N GLU A 294 24.30 -11.18 10.89
CA GLU A 294 24.04 -12.62 10.79
C GLU A 294 24.63 -13.43 11.94
N ALA A 295 25.88 -13.16 12.32
CA ALA A 295 26.55 -13.90 13.40
C ALA A 295 25.81 -13.78 14.74
N ARG A 296 25.16 -12.65 15.00
CA ARG A 296 24.44 -12.40 16.26
C ARG A 296 22.97 -12.77 16.19
N TRP A 297 22.32 -12.54 15.04
CA TRP A 297 20.87 -12.62 14.89
C TRP A 297 20.40 -13.80 14.05
N GLY A 298 21.31 -14.65 13.59
CA GLY A 298 21.01 -15.83 12.77
C GLY A 298 20.03 -16.78 13.45
N SER A 299 20.15 -17.00 14.77
CA SER A 299 19.22 -17.86 15.51
C SER A 299 17.78 -17.31 15.54
N LEU A 300 17.61 -15.99 15.63
CA LEU A 300 16.30 -15.36 15.51
C LEU A 300 15.71 -15.56 14.11
N VAL A 301 16.53 -15.36 13.07
CA VAL A 301 16.12 -15.57 11.68
C VAL A 301 15.68 -17.02 11.44
N GLU A 302 16.47 -17.99 11.87
CA GLU A 302 16.11 -19.41 11.73
C GLU A 302 14.82 -19.75 12.51
N GLY A 303 14.67 -19.23 13.74
CA GLY A 303 13.44 -19.41 14.53
C GLY A 303 12.20 -18.82 13.85
N LEU A 304 12.29 -17.65 13.26
CA LEU A 304 11.20 -17.00 12.54
C LEU A 304 10.91 -17.71 11.20
N LEU A 305 11.95 -18.13 10.48
CA LEU A 305 11.79 -18.81 9.18
C LEU A 305 11.00 -20.12 9.31
N HIS A 306 11.11 -20.82 10.44
CA HIS A 306 10.38 -22.06 10.68
C HIS A 306 8.93 -21.86 11.12
N ARG A 307 8.44 -20.62 11.21
CA ARG A 307 7.02 -20.35 11.53
C ARG A 307 6.16 -20.54 10.30
N ALA A 308 5.02 -21.23 10.47
CA ALA A 308 4.04 -21.42 9.39
C ALA A 308 3.45 -20.09 8.87
N SER A 309 3.46 -19.05 9.73
CA SER A 309 3.00 -17.71 9.41
C SER A 309 3.93 -16.94 8.48
N VAL A 310 5.20 -17.37 8.33
CA VAL A 310 6.21 -16.69 7.50
C VAL A 310 6.35 -17.40 6.16
N ASP A 311 6.04 -16.71 5.09
CA ASP A 311 6.18 -17.18 3.71
C ASP A 311 7.53 -16.81 3.12
N LEU A 312 7.79 -15.50 3.05
CA LEU A 312 9.07 -14.97 2.60
C LEU A 312 9.71 -14.13 3.72
N MET A 313 10.98 -14.34 3.90
CA MET A 313 11.83 -13.51 4.74
C MET A 313 12.87 -12.81 3.86
N LEU A 314 12.94 -11.49 4.02
CA LEU A 314 13.82 -10.63 3.26
C LEU A 314 14.92 -10.11 4.18
N LEU A 315 16.16 -10.35 3.81
CA LEU A 315 17.36 -9.98 4.54
C LEU A 315 18.17 -9.00 3.70
N PRO A 316 18.09 -7.70 3.96
CA PRO A 316 18.78 -6.68 3.16
C PRO A 316 20.30 -6.71 3.37
N HIS A 317 21.06 -6.95 2.31
CA HIS A 317 22.51 -6.99 2.32
C HIS A 317 23.18 -5.66 2.03
N SER A 318 22.49 -4.81 1.25
CA SER A 318 22.93 -3.47 0.87
C SER A 318 21.72 -2.63 0.40
N PRO A 319 21.89 -1.35 0.02
CA PRO A 319 20.80 -0.58 -0.60
C PRO A 319 20.25 -1.18 -1.90
N THR A 320 21.00 -2.06 -2.54
CA THR A 320 20.67 -2.62 -3.87
C THR A 320 20.65 -4.14 -3.92
N LEU A 321 20.86 -4.84 -2.80
CA LEU A 321 20.90 -6.30 -2.73
C LEU A 321 20.12 -6.79 -1.51
N CYS A 322 19.23 -7.76 -1.73
CA CYS A 322 18.46 -8.41 -0.67
C CYS A 322 18.44 -9.93 -0.89
N GLU A 323 18.72 -10.68 0.15
CA GLU A 323 18.51 -12.13 0.18
C GLU A 323 17.07 -12.43 0.51
N ILE A 324 16.47 -13.41 -0.17
CA ILE A 324 15.16 -13.99 0.09
C ILE A 324 15.37 -15.38 0.67
N ARG A 325 14.71 -15.68 1.79
CA ARG A 325 14.58 -17.03 2.36
C ARG A 325 13.11 -17.44 2.43
N SER A 326 12.83 -18.69 2.10
CA SER A 326 11.50 -19.30 2.25
C SER A 326 11.66 -20.76 2.65
N THR A 327 10.85 -21.22 3.59
CA THR A 327 10.85 -22.65 3.99
C THR A 327 10.37 -23.56 2.87
N ARG A 328 9.50 -23.05 1.98
CA ARG A 328 8.94 -23.80 0.85
C ARG A 328 9.81 -23.77 -0.39
N GLY A 329 10.54 -22.67 -0.58
CA GLY A 329 11.21 -22.39 -1.84
C GLY A 329 12.73 -22.28 -1.80
N GLY A 330 13.36 -22.26 -0.61
CA GLY A 330 14.81 -22.14 -0.47
C GLY A 330 15.32 -20.72 -0.38
N ARG A 331 16.39 -20.37 -1.11
CA ARG A 331 17.12 -19.10 -1.02
C ARG A 331 17.39 -18.52 -2.40
N ALA A 332 17.31 -17.19 -2.51
CA ALA A 332 17.66 -16.44 -3.71
C ALA A 332 18.10 -15.02 -3.33
N GLU A 333 18.69 -14.32 -4.27
CA GLU A 333 19.04 -12.92 -4.17
C GLU A 333 18.28 -12.10 -5.21
N VAL A 334 17.82 -10.93 -4.81
CA VAL A 334 17.34 -9.90 -5.71
C VAL A 334 18.26 -8.70 -5.64
N SER A 335 18.61 -8.14 -6.79
CA SER A 335 19.50 -6.99 -6.84
C SER A 335 19.10 -5.99 -7.91
N ARG A 336 19.64 -4.77 -7.77
CA ARG A 336 19.48 -3.67 -8.73
C ARG A 336 20.84 -3.05 -9.03
N ASP A 337 21.13 -2.89 -10.31
CA ASP A 337 22.29 -2.15 -10.83
C ASP A 337 21.79 -1.15 -11.90
N GLY A 338 21.73 0.13 -11.51
CA GLY A 338 21.09 1.15 -12.33
C GLY A 338 19.61 0.85 -12.57
N ASP A 339 19.26 0.62 -13.83
CA ASP A 339 17.89 0.27 -14.28
C ASP A 339 17.70 -1.24 -14.52
N VAL A 340 18.72 -2.05 -14.22
CA VAL A 340 18.68 -3.50 -14.39
C VAL A 340 18.41 -4.17 -13.05
N TYR A 341 17.39 -5.00 -13.00
CA TYR A 341 17.00 -5.82 -11.87
C TYR A 341 17.36 -7.27 -12.13
N SER A 342 17.74 -8.00 -11.08
CA SER A 342 18.12 -9.40 -11.19
C SER A 342 17.53 -10.23 -10.05
N TYR A 343 17.16 -11.46 -10.36
CA TYR A 343 16.85 -12.51 -9.42
C TYR A 343 17.79 -13.68 -9.71
N ARG A 344 18.52 -14.13 -8.70
CA ARG A 344 19.46 -15.23 -8.79
C ARG A 344 19.17 -16.25 -7.70
N ARG A 345 18.87 -17.47 -8.08
CA ARG A 345 18.63 -18.57 -7.15
C ARG A 345 19.92 -19.09 -6.56
N THR A 346 19.91 -19.32 -5.24
CA THR A 346 21.00 -20.00 -4.53
C THR A 346 20.64 -21.46 -4.28
N THR A 347 19.43 -21.69 -3.75
CA THR A 347 18.85 -23.02 -3.55
C THR A 347 17.34 -22.93 -3.77
N GLY A 348 16.76 -23.87 -4.52
CA GLY A 348 15.32 -23.83 -4.80
C GLY A 348 14.88 -22.62 -5.64
N ASP A 349 13.62 -22.19 -5.47
CA ASP A 349 13.04 -21.08 -6.20
C ASP A 349 11.97 -20.36 -5.35
N PRO A 350 12.38 -19.46 -4.41
CA PRO A 350 11.43 -18.78 -3.51
C PRO A 350 10.31 -18.01 -4.19
N LEU A 351 10.51 -17.51 -5.41
CA LEU A 351 9.49 -16.76 -6.16
C LEU A 351 8.73 -17.61 -7.19
N GLY A 352 9.12 -18.88 -7.36
CA GLY A 352 8.43 -19.81 -8.27
C GLY A 352 8.46 -19.40 -9.74
N CYS A 353 9.51 -18.70 -10.19
CA CYS A 353 9.59 -18.18 -11.56
C CYS A 353 10.29 -19.14 -12.55
N GLY A 354 10.78 -20.28 -12.08
CA GLY A 354 11.37 -21.34 -12.91
C GLY A 354 12.82 -21.11 -13.32
N GLY A 355 13.40 -19.94 -13.12
CA GLY A 355 14.76 -19.60 -13.55
C GLY A 355 15.29 -18.33 -12.93
N ASP A 356 16.57 -18.04 -13.22
CA ASP A 356 17.14 -16.73 -12.92
C ASP A 356 16.60 -15.70 -13.92
N ILE A 357 16.36 -14.47 -13.43
CA ILE A 357 15.79 -13.39 -14.22
C ILE A 357 16.76 -12.20 -14.18
N ARG A 358 16.93 -11.52 -15.32
CA ARG A 358 17.66 -10.26 -15.41
C ARG A 358 17.04 -9.39 -16.50
N GLY A 359 16.71 -8.15 -16.16
CA GLY A 359 16.09 -7.23 -17.11
C GLY A 359 15.73 -5.90 -16.47
N SER A 360 15.08 -5.05 -17.24
CA SER A 360 14.46 -3.82 -16.76
C SER A 360 13.31 -4.11 -15.77
N ALA A 361 12.82 -3.07 -15.11
CA ALA A 361 11.68 -3.19 -14.21
C ALA A 361 10.44 -3.78 -14.93
N ASP A 362 10.20 -3.42 -16.19
CA ASP A 362 9.07 -3.91 -16.96
C ASP A 362 9.24 -5.36 -17.41
N GLU A 363 10.44 -5.76 -17.85
CA GLU A 363 10.74 -7.14 -18.23
C GLU A 363 10.65 -8.10 -17.03
N THR A 364 11.14 -7.68 -15.86
CA THR A 364 11.02 -8.50 -14.63
C THR A 364 9.60 -8.56 -14.11
N HIS A 365 8.79 -7.51 -14.28
CA HIS A 365 7.36 -7.53 -14.01
C HIS A 365 6.65 -8.56 -14.88
N ASP A 366 6.87 -8.50 -16.20
CA ASP A 366 6.22 -9.40 -17.15
C ASP A 366 6.60 -10.88 -16.88
N ALA A 367 7.84 -11.13 -16.51
CA ALA A 367 8.33 -12.47 -16.15
C ALA A 367 7.66 -13.06 -14.90
N LEU A 368 7.27 -12.20 -13.92
CA LEU A 368 6.63 -12.63 -12.68
C LEU A 368 5.10 -12.51 -12.68
N SER A 369 4.50 -11.98 -13.74
CA SER A 369 3.06 -11.64 -13.78
C SER A 369 2.11 -12.81 -13.46
N ASN A 370 2.51 -14.03 -13.76
CA ASN A 370 1.74 -15.24 -13.54
C ASN A 370 2.16 -16.05 -12.30
N THR A 371 3.15 -15.57 -11.52
CA THR A 371 3.58 -16.23 -10.28
C THR A 371 2.71 -15.83 -9.09
N ASP A 372 2.93 -16.46 -7.94
CA ASP A 372 2.30 -16.05 -6.68
C ASP A 372 2.85 -14.71 -6.15
N TYR A 373 3.95 -14.21 -6.72
CA TYR A 373 4.65 -12.99 -6.29
C TYR A 373 4.88 -12.03 -7.46
N PRO A 374 3.80 -11.48 -8.05
CA PRO A 374 3.92 -10.56 -9.19
C PRO A 374 4.76 -9.34 -8.80
N ASP A 375 5.68 -8.93 -9.69
CA ASP A 375 6.57 -7.77 -9.53
C ASP A 375 7.55 -7.84 -8.34
N ALA A 376 7.68 -8.99 -7.67
CA ALA A 376 8.41 -9.11 -6.40
C ALA A 376 9.86 -8.63 -6.47
N ILE A 377 10.56 -8.84 -7.58
CA ILE A 377 11.98 -8.44 -7.73
C ILE A 377 12.13 -6.92 -7.51
N VAL A 378 11.33 -6.12 -8.21
CA VAL A 378 11.35 -4.65 -8.14
C VAL A 378 10.91 -4.18 -6.76
N GLN A 379 9.83 -4.76 -6.25
CA GLN A 379 9.22 -4.38 -4.98
C GLN A 379 10.14 -4.65 -3.79
N ILE A 380 10.77 -5.82 -3.74
CA ILE A 380 11.69 -6.21 -2.66
C ILE A 380 12.90 -5.28 -2.62
N VAL A 381 13.58 -5.08 -3.75
CA VAL A 381 14.81 -4.24 -3.78
C VAL A 381 14.49 -2.82 -3.34
N ASN A 382 13.40 -2.24 -3.82
CA ASN A 382 13.05 -0.86 -3.48
C ASN A 382 12.65 -0.70 -2.01
N LEU A 383 11.93 -1.66 -1.41
CA LEU A 383 11.62 -1.60 0.01
C LEU A 383 12.85 -1.92 0.87
N ALA A 384 13.52 -3.03 0.59
CA ALA A 384 14.65 -3.52 1.37
C ALA A 384 15.83 -2.53 1.40
N GLY A 385 16.05 -1.81 0.31
CA GLY A 385 17.10 -0.79 0.19
C GLY A 385 16.86 0.48 0.99
N SER A 386 15.64 0.74 1.49
CA SER A 386 15.32 1.95 2.25
C SER A 386 16.04 1.96 3.60
N ALA A 387 16.66 3.08 3.96
CA ALA A 387 17.30 3.27 5.26
C ALA A 387 16.33 3.13 6.46
N ARG A 388 15.03 3.30 6.22
CA ARG A 388 13.97 3.23 7.24
C ARG A 388 13.31 1.85 7.33
N SER A 389 13.61 0.93 6.42
CA SER A 389 13.10 -0.45 6.48
C SER A 389 13.73 -1.27 7.60
N GLY A 390 13.06 -2.34 8.01
CA GLY A 390 13.56 -3.29 9.01
C GLY A 390 14.85 -4.01 8.55
N ASP A 391 15.59 -4.52 9.50
CA ASP A 391 16.77 -5.33 9.23
C ASP A 391 16.40 -6.74 8.74
N ILE A 392 15.20 -7.20 9.17
CA ILE A 392 14.51 -8.39 8.70
C ILE A 392 13.12 -7.94 8.31
N ILE A 393 12.65 -8.35 7.12
CA ILE A 393 11.31 -8.02 6.63
C ILE A 393 10.58 -9.34 6.38
N LEU A 394 9.38 -9.46 6.92
CA LEU A 394 8.56 -10.67 6.81
C LEU A 394 7.34 -10.39 5.93
N SER A 395 7.07 -11.30 5.00
CA SER A 395 5.81 -11.42 4.27
C SER A 395 5.09 -12.67 4.75
N ALA A 396 3.85 -12.51 5.20
CA ALA A 396 3.07 -13.60 5.79
C ALA A 396 2.66 -14.64 4.75
N SER A 397 2.53 -15.87 5.21
CA SER A 397 1.89 -16.96 4.45
C SER A 397 0.41 -16.65 4.20
N PRO A 398 -0.16 -17.03 3.03
CA PRO A 398 -1.59 -16.96 2.81
C PRO A 398 -2.37 -17.64 3.96
N GLY A 399 -3.43 -17.00 4.43
CA GLY A 399 -4.22 -17.48 5.56
C GLY A 399 -3.73 -17.01 6.94
N TRP A 400 -2.59 -16.35 7.03
CA TRP A 400 -2.00 -15.89 8.27
C TRP A 400 -2.05 -14.38 8.43
N ASP A 401 -2.15 -13.97 9.69
CA ASP A 401 -2.08 -12.60 10.19
C ASP A 401 -0.94 -12.52 11.23
N LEU A 402 0.04 -11.66 11.01
CA LEU A 402 1.17 -11.39 11.92
C LEU A 402 0.77 -10.37 12.99
N ARG A 403 -0.41 -10.50 13.53
CA ARG A 403 -1.15 -9.53 14.30
C ARG A 403 -0.32 -8.82 15.35
N ALA A 404 -0.26 -7.49 15.24
CA ALA A 404 0.12 -6.67 16.37
C ALA A 404 -0.96 -6.76 17.47
N ARG A 405 -0.56 -6.80 18.73
CA ARG A 405 -1.46 -6.68 19.87
C ARG A 405 -2.30 -5.42 19.76
N TYR A 406 -3.47 -5.43 20.38
CA TYR A 406 -4.40 -4.27 20.47
C TYR A 406 -5.11 -3.92 19.15
N GLU A 407 -5.29 -4.88 18.27
CA GLU A 407 -6.21 -4.69 17.15
C GLU A 407 -7.65 -4.61 17.67
N PRO A 408 -8.48 -3.67 17.18
CA PRO A 408 -9.83 -3.46 17.71
C PRO A 408 -10.79 -4.59 17.39
N ILE A 409 -10.51 -5.37 16.33
CA ILE A 409 -11.30 -6.54 15.92
C ILE A 409 -10.36 -7.65 15.44
N PRO A 410 -10.74 -8.94 15.63
CA PRO A 410 -10.08 -10.04 14.93
C PRO A 410 -10.32 -9.91 13.42
N HIS A 411 -9.25 -9.88 12.64
CA HIS A 411 -9.36 -9.78 11.19
C HIS A 411 -9.79 -11.11 10.57
N ARG A 412 -10.78 -11.07 9.68
CA ARG A 412 -11.18 -12.18 8.81
C ARG A 412 -10.50 -12.14 7.45
N SER A 413 -9.88 -11.02 7.15
CA SER A 413 -9.08 -10.80 5.96
C SER A 413 -7.98 -9.79 6.28
N ALA A 414 -6.78 -9.98 5.74
CA ALA A 414 -5.62 -9.12 5.94
C ALA A 414 -4.94 -8.80 4.61
N HIS A 415 -4.02 -7.86 4.64
CA HIS A 415 -3.23 -7.41 3.49
C HIS A 415 -1.83 -7.00 3.94
N GLY A 416 -0.95 -6.62 3.01
CA GLY A 416 0.41 -6.14 3.30
C GLY A 416 1.51 -7.05 2.77
N ALA A 417 1.21 -8.32 2.42
CA ALA A 417 2.20 -9.27 1.91
C ALA A 417 2.54 -9.07 0.43
N LEU A 418 3.60 -9.75 -0.02
CA LEU A 418 3.99 -9.82 -1.44
C LEU A 418 3.11 -10.75 -2.28
N HIS A 419 2.25 -11.55 -1.64
CA HIS A 419 1.40 -12.51 -2.36
C HIS A 419 0.44 -11.80 -3.32
N ARG A 420 0.18 -12.46 -4.46
CA ARG A 420 -0.65 -11.91 -5.55
C ARG A 420 -2.04 -11.41 -5.11
N ASP A 421 -2.64 -12.03 -4.09
CA ASP A 421 -3.95 -11.62 -3.55
C ASP A 421 -3.92 -10.21 -2.95
N HIS A 422 -2.74 -9.75 -2.51
CA HIS A 422 -2.53 -8.41 -1.98
C HIS A 422 -1.97 -7.46 -3.04
N MET A 423 -1.16 -7.99 -3.97
CA MET A 423 -0.40 -7.19 -4.93
C MET A 423 -1.17 -6.91 -6.22
N MET A 424 -2.05 -7.83 -6.67
CA MET A 424 -2.84 -7.64 -7.90
C MET A 424 -4.11 -6.87 -7.61
N VAL A 425 -4.26 -5.70 -8.23
CA VAL A 425 -5.39 -4.78 -8.02
C VAL A 425 -6.06 -4.40 -9.33
N PRO A 426 -7.37 -4.04 -9.29
CA PRO A 426 -8.08 -3.56 -10.47
C PRO A 426 -7.69 -2.12 -10.81
N LEU A 427 -7.61 -1.82 -12.10
CA LEU A 427 -7.60 -0.48 -12.66
C LEU A 427 -8.61 -0.41 -13.80
N LEU A 428 -9.69 0.34 -13.60
CA LEU A 428 -10.68 0.69 -14.61
C LEU A 428 -10.45 2.10 -15.12
N MET A 429 -10.75 2.33 -16.39
CA MET A 429 -10.65 3.67 -16.97
C MET A 429 -11.75 3.88 -18.03
N ASN A 430 -12.08 5.14 -18.32
CA ASN A 430 -13.12 5.49 -19.29
C ASN A 430 -12.57 5.65 -20.73
N ARG A 431 -11.29 5.35 -20.96
CA ARG A 431 -10.65 5.42 -22.28
C ARG A 431 -9.63 4.30 -22.41
N PRO A 432 -9.50 3.69 -23.60
CA PRO A 432 -8.50 2.66 -23.82
C PRO A 432 -7.08 3.25 -23.70
N PRO A 433 -6.17 2.55 -23.01
CA PRO A 433 -4.78 2.99 -22.92
C PRO A 433 -4.02 2.70 -24.24
N ARG A 434 -2.97 3.45 -24.51
CA ARG A 434 -2.05 3.21 -25.65
C ARG A 434 -1.15 1.99 -25.42
N ARG A 435 -0.84 1.69 -24.16
CA ARG A 435 -0.15 0.47 -23.71
C ARG A 435 -0.81 -0.09 -22.45
N ALA A 436 -0.63 -1.37 -22.21
CA ALA A 436 -1.12 -1.99 -20.97
C ALA A 436 -0.44 -1.35 -19.74
N PRO A 437 -1.20 -0.86 -18.76
CA PRO A 437 -0.65 -0.44 -17.47
C PRO A 437 -0.12 -1.67 -16.73
N ARG A 438 0.99 -1.50 -15.99
CA ARG A 438 1.62 -2.57 -15.22
C ARG A 438 1.49 -2.35 -13.71
N ARG A 439 1.66 -1.11 -13.26
CA ARG A 439 1.75 -0.76 -11.84
C ARG A 439 0.84 0.41 -11.49
N THR A 440 0.48 0.54 -10.25
CA THR A 440 -0.25 1.72 -9.76
C THR A 440 0.57 3.02 -9.91
N THR A 441 1.91 2.95 -9.94
CA THR A 441 2.79 4.09 -10.25
C THR A 441 2.56 4.68 -11.65
N ASP A 442 2.06 3.88 -12.59
CA ASP A 442 1.76 4.32 -13.96
C ASP A 442 0.61 5.34 -14.00
N VAL A 443 -0.30 5.29 -13.00
CA VAL A 443 -1.44 6.22 -12.91
C VAL A 443 -0.96 7.65 -12.71
N PHE A 444 0.03 7.88 -11.83
CA PHE A 444 0.60 9.21 -11.62
C PHE A 444 1.25 9.78 -12.89
N THR A 445 2.09 8.98 -13.54
CA THR A 445 2.81 9.41 -14.75
C THR A 445 1.84 9.71 -15.89
N SER A 446 0.81 8.87 -16.05
CA SER A 446 -0.28 9.11 -17.01
C SER A 446 -1.10 10.35 -16.67
N THR A 447 -1.36 10.58 -15.40
CA THR A 447 -2.06 11.79 -14.93
C THR A 447 -1.29 13.06 -15.29
N LEU A 448 0.03 13.07 -15.07
CA LEU A 448 0.86 14.22 -15.43
C LEU A 448 0.87 14.46 -16.96
N GLU A 449 0.96 13.40 -17.76
CA GLU A 449 0.91 13.52 -19.23
C GLU A 449 -0.44 14.10 -19.70
N ILE A 450 -1.56 13.61 -19.18
CA ILE A 450 -2.91 14.13 -19.49
C ILE A 450 -3.02 15.63 -19.16
N LEU A 451 -2.45 16.04 -18.02
CA LEU A 451 -2.51 17.43 -17.55
C LEU A 451 -1.45 18.33 -18.20
N GLY A 452 -0.52 17.79 -18.99
CA GLY A 452 0.59 18.56 -19.56
C GLY A 452 1.59 19.06 -18.53
N VAL A 453 1.72 18.35 -17.38
CA VAL A 453 2.60 18.70 -16.27
C VAL A 453 3.84 17.80 -16.29
N THR A 454 5.01 18.39 -16.10
CA THR A 454 6.27 17.64 -16.02
C THR A 454 6.71 17.48 -14.56
N SER A 455 7.05 16.26 -14.15
CA SER A 455 7.67 16.04 -12.85
C SER A 455 9.12 16.51 -12.86
N PRO A 456 9.58 17.26 -11.84
CA PRO A 456 10.99 17.66 -11.73
C PRO A 456 11.92 16.50 -11.36
N VAL A 457 11.36 15.34 -10.97
CA VAL A 457 12.09 14.13 -10.61
C VAL A 457 11.60 12.94 -11.40
N ARG A 458 12.46 11.94 -11.58
CA ARG A 458 12.09 10.69 -12.23
C ARG A 458 11.03 9.95 -11.40
N THR A 459 9.98 9.49 -12.07
CA THR A 459 8.95 8.61 -11.51
C THR A 459 9.32 7.13 -11.71
N ASP A 460 8.72 6.26 -10.89
CA ASP A 460 8.92 4.80 -11.00
C ASP A 460 7.89 4.14 -11.94
N GLY A 461 6.91 4.90 -12.41
CA GLY A 461 5.92 4.47 -13.39
C GLY A 461 6.19 5.00 -14.79
N SER A 462 5.51 4.41 -15.76
CA SER A 462 5.51 4.86 -17.15
C SER A 462 4.08 5.22 -17.59
N SER A 463 3.92 6.23 -18.44
CA SER A 463 2.59 6.61 -18.93
C SER A 463 1.99 5.54 -19.83
N PHE A 464 0.69 5.34 -19.75
CA PHE A 464 -0.10 4.44 -20.60
C PHE A 464 -1.11 5.19 -21.50
N VAL A 465 -1.16 6.52 -21.44
CA VAL A 465 -2.08 7.37 -22.24
C VAL A 465 -1.44 7.88 -23.52
#